data_b57b8f435ec79f4855db1d672ce07823
#
_entry.id   b57b8f435ec79f4855db1d672ce07823
#
_cell.length_a   1.000
_cell.length_b   1.000
_cell.length_c   1.000
_cell.angle_alpha   90.00
_cell.angle_beta   90.00
_cell.angle_gamma   90.00
#
_symmetry.space_group_name_H-M   'P 1'
#
loop_
_entity.id
_entity.type
_entity.pdbx_description
1 polymer ?
#
loop_
_entity_poly.entity_id
_entity_poly.type
_entity_poly.pdbx_seq_one_letter_code
_entity_poly.pdbx_strand_id
1 'polypeptide(L)'
;MTTSKSQNYLLKLATGSGVCMSAFLLTPEPVDANICSLDNPLSINVMGCYKTPDRYVVKILEMGLCTSNPLSGTNFEGSTCTPTYTNADGVEIDVAAGAATLTGGTSTRPASDIYPHAYVKMANTFGLKGSYQLNSNTYCSKSDGTADATPGCTAQNFTETLRSFSGRCSNPYNTDDAKASEVLTEGTMSARLTNSSYVTATDCDATHLVGALALTNSVVIDDSTAGLEVQFTVSNSGMTIIPTNNNGNVVGQFAGGPFQAVFSLY
;
A
#
# COMPACT_ATOMS: atom_id res chain seq x y z
N MET A 1 5.49 10.38 27.45
CA MET A 1 5.27 10.99 26.14
C MET A 1 6.33 10.47 25.20
N THR A 2 6.07 9.37 24.55
CA THR A 2 6.95 8.76 23.53
C THR A 2 6.47 9.30 22.18
N THR A 3 7.24 10.17 21.57
CA THR A 3 7.01 10.67 20.21
C THR A 3 7.15 9.48 19.25
N SER A 4 6.03 9.03 18.68
CA SER A 4 6.03 8.12 17.54
C SER A 4 6.77 8.81 16.39
N LYS A 5 7.92 8.27 15.99
CA LYS A 5 8.61 8.71 14.77
C LYS A 5 7.83 8.13 13.58
N SER A 6 7.10 9.00 12.89
CA SER A 6 6.60 8.70 11.55
C SER A 6 7.79 8.32 10.65
N GLN A 7 7.81 7.12 10.13
CA GLN A 7 8.84 6.68 9.18
C GLN A 7 8.26 6.85 7.78
N ASN A 8 8.70 7.88 7.09
CA ASN A 8 8.38 8.16 5.70
C ASN A 8 9.45 7.55 4.81
N TYR A 9 9.05 6.83 3.79
CA TYR A 9 9.95 6.07 2.94
C TYR A 9 9.86 6.54 1.49
N LEU A 10 11.02 6.84 0.92
CA LEU A 10 11.18 7.43 -0.40
C LEU A 10 11.47 6.37 -1.46
N LEU A 11 10.67 6.36 -2.50
CA LEU A 11 10.94 5.60 -3.72
C LEU A 11 11.44 6.59 -4.79
N LYS A 12 12.69 6.43 -5.25
CA LYS A 12 13.26 7.30 -6.30
C LYS A 12 13.23 6.62 -7.65
N LEU A 13 12.56 7.24 -8.59
CA LEU A 13 12.70 6.95 -10.01
C LEU A 13 13.89 7.75 -10.54
N ALA A 14 15.04 7.12 -10.71
CA ALA A 14 16.24 7.78 -11.22
C ALA A 14 16.09 7.99 -12.74
N THR A 15 15.79 9.21 -13.15
CA THR A 15 16.04 9.69 -14.50
C THR A 15 17.23 10.64 -14.44
N GLY A 16 18.44 10.15 -14.73
CA GLY A 16 19.67 10.92 -14.97
C GLY A 16 20.05 12.02 -13.96
N SER A 17 21.26 11.99 -13.54
CA SER A 17 22.03 12.92 -12.68
C SER A 17 21.38 14.28 -12.36
N GLY A 18 20.96 14.48 -11.11
CA GLY A 18 20.48 15.78 -10.63
C GLY A 18 20.56 15.90 -9.11
N VAL A 19 21.01 17.02 -8.65
CA VAL A 19 21.31 17.44 -7.28
C VAL A 19 20.15 17.25 -6.32
N CYS A 20 20.42 16.66 -5.14
CA CYS A 20 19.48 16.52 -4.01
C CYS A 20 19.13 17.90 -3.41
N MET A 21 17.91 18.37 -3.56
CA MET A 21 17.32 19.40 -2.69
C MET A 21 16.36 18.75 -1.72
N SER A 22 16.63 18.93 -0.43
CA SER A 22 15.77 18.44 0.65
C SER A 22 14.52 19.31 0.77
N ALA A 23 13.38 18.84 0.29
CA ALA A 23 12.09 19.46 0.55
C ALA A 23 11.58 19.04 1.93
N PHE A 24 11.12 19.98 2.73
CA PHE A 24 10.44 19.74 4.00
C PHE A 24 9.10 19.06 3.73
N LEU A 25 8.99 17.81 4.14
CA LEU A 25 7.78 17.00 3.98
C LEU A 25 6.83 17.27 5.16
N LEU A 26 5.67 17.87 4.86
CA LEU A 26 4.50 17.76 5.72
C LEU A 26 4.00 16.31 5.60
N THR A 27 4.02 15.57 6.69
CA THR A 27 3.51 14.20 6.73
C THR A 27 1.99 14.23 6.73
N PRO A 28 1.31 13.64 5.74
CA PRO A 28 -0.13 13.43 5.86
C PRO A 28 -0.40 12.46 7.01
N GLU A 29 -1.23 12.85 7.95
CA GLU A 29 -1.73 11.93 8.96
C GLU A 29 -2.87 11.11 8.34
N PRO A 30 -2.89 9.78 8.51
CA PRO A 30 -4.03 8.98 8.04
C PRO A 30 -5.29 9.43 8.76
N VAL A 31 -6.35 9.68 8.00
CA VAL A 31 -7.68 9.95 8.53
C VAL A 31 -8.10 8.74 9.35
N ASP A 32 -8.44 8.95 10.62
CA ASP A 32 -8.99 8.07 11.65
C ASP A 32 -9.24 6.59 11.30
N ALA A 33 -8.27 5.94 10.68
CA ALA A 33 -8.24 4.49 10.63
C ALA A 33 -8.07 3.99 12.07
N ASN A 34 -8.68 2.88 12.43
CA ASN A 34 -8.53 2.21 13.72
C ASN A 34 -7.06 1.89 14.04
N ILE A 35 -6.30 2.90 14.40
CA ILE A 35 -4.91 2.74 14.81
C ILE A 35 -4.89 1.94 16.10
N CYS A 36 -4.08 0.89 16.14
CA CYS A 36 -3.87 0.11 17.34
C CYS A 36 -3.31 0.99 18.46
N SER A 37 -4.02 1.09 19.58
CA SER A 37 -3.54 1.76 20.79
C SER A 37 -3.46 0.78 21.95
N LEU A 38 -2.51 1.01 22.87
CA LEU A 38 -2.34 0.19 24.06
C LEU A 38 -3.53 0.28 25.03
N ASP A 39 -4.31 1.35 24.92
CA ASP A 39 -5.44 1.67 25.80
C ASP A 39 -6.79 1.20 25.24
N ASN A 40 -6.84 0.72 24.01
CA ASN A 40 -8.06 0.24 23.36
C ASN A 40 -7.96 -1.27 23.11
N PRO A 41 -8.84 -2.08 23.68
CA PRO A 41 -8.95 -3.47 23.26
C PRO A 41 -9.31 -3.49 21.77
N LEU A 42 -8.74 -4.47 21.06
CA LEU A 42 -9.06 -4.67 19.64
C LEU A 42 -10.57 -4.71 19.48
N SER A 43 -11.16 -3.70 18.82
CA SER A 43 -12.61 -3.58 18.71
C SER A 43 -13.18 -4.73 17.89
N ILE A 44 -14.17 -5.42 18.43
CA ILE A 44 -14.83 -6.58 17.79
C ILE A 44 -15.63 -6.18 16.55
N ASN A 45 -16.09 -4.96 16.51
CA ASN A 45 -16.98 -4.46 15.45
C ASN A 45 -16.20 -4.01 14.21
N VAL A 46 -14.88 -4.07 14.23
CA VAL A 46 -14.00 -3.68 13.14
C VAL A 46 -13.05 -4.85 12.90
N MET A 47 -12.69 -5.09 11.66
CA MET A 47 -11.80 -6.19 11.24
C MET A 47 -10.36 -6.07 11.79
N GLY A 48 -10.20 -5.55 13.00
CA GLY A 48 -8.91 -5.31 13.66
C GLY A 48 -8.53 -3.84 13.73
N CYS A 49 -7.27 -3.58 14.09
CA CYS A 49 -6.67 -2.25 14.09
C CYS A 49 -5.41 -2.23 13.22
N TYR A 50 -4.99 -1.05 12.80
CA TYR A 50 -3.82 -0.87 11.94
C TYR A 50 -2.57 -0.52 12.73
N LYS A 51 -1.43 -1.02 12.26
CA LYS A 51 -0.11 -0.77 12.83
C LYS A 51 0.95 -0.69 11.73
N THR A 52 2.02 0.05 11.99
CA THR A 52 3.23 0.02 11.18
C THR A 52 3.88 -1.36 11.24
N PRO A 53 4.08 -2.07 10.12
CA PRO A 53 4.79 -3.35 10.08
C PRO A 53 6.30 -3.17 10.26
N ASP A 54 7.00 -4.23 10.69
CA ASP A 54 8.47 -4.29 10.69
C ASP A 54 9.02 -4.54 9.27
N ARG A 55 8.19 -5.10 8.38
CA ARG A 55 8.49 -5.38 6.98
C ARG A 55 7.19 -5.35 6.18
N TYR A 56 7.23 -4.68 5.01
CA TYR A 56 6.13 -4.65 4.05
C TYR A 56 6.68 -4.68 2.62
N VAL A 57 6.77 -5.85 2.03
CA VAL A 57 7.27 -6.02 0.66
C VAL A 57 6.12 -6.04 -0.32
N VAL A 58 6.23 -5.19 -1.34
CA VAL A 58 5.35 -5.17 -2.51
C VAL A 58 6.16 -5.49 -3.77
N LYS A 59 5.52 -6.11 -4.76
CA LYS A 59 6.12 -6.37 -6.07
C LYS A 59 5.48 -5.45 -7.09
N ILE A 60 6.20 -4.38 -7.49
CA ILE A 60 5.73 -3.37 -8.44
C ILE A 60 6.04 -3.79 -9.86
N LEU A 61 5.05 -3.74 -10.73
CA LEU A 61 5.13 -4.06 -12.16
C LEU A 61 5.16 -2.80 -13.03
N GLU A 62 4.32 -1.83 -12.70
CA GLU A 62 4.16 -0.60 -13.48
C GLU A 62 3.65 0.52 -12.59
N MET A 63 4.10 1.73 -12.85
CA MET A 63 3.56 2.96 -12.26
C MET A 63 3.47 4.03 -13.32
N GLY A 64 2.52 4.96 -13.18
CA GLY A 64 2.38 6.04 -14.13
C GLY A 64 1.39 7.12 -13.72
N LEU A 65 1.24 8.06 -14.63
CA LEU A 65 0.35 9.22 -14.50
C LEU A 65 -0.73 9.16 -15.58
N CYS A 66 -1.93 9.65 -15.27
CA CYS A 66 -3.08 9.64 -16.20
C CYS A 66 -3.77 11.01 -16.23
N THR A 67 -4.27 11.38 -17.39
CA THR A 67 -5.07 12.60 -17.58
C THR A 67 -6.55 12.39 -17.23
N SER A 68 -6.99 11.13 -17.06
CA SER A 68 -8.31 10.79 -16.51
C SER A 68 -8.22 9.59 -15.57
N ASN A 69 -9.28 9.35 -14.77
CA ASN A 69 -9.32 8.25 -13.81
C ASN A 69 -9.27 6.89 -14.51
N PRO A 70 -8.18 6.11 -14.37
CA PRO A 70 -8.03 4.81 -15.04
C PRO A 70 -8.90 3.70 -14.45
N LEU A 71 -9.55 3.95 -13.29
CA LEU A 71 -10.49 3.02 -12.65
C LEU A 71 -11.93 3.53 -12.63
N SER A 72 -12.30 4.46 -13.54
CA SER A 72 -13.66 4.96 -13.65
C SER A 72 -14.66 3.91 -14.16
N GLY A 73 -14.18 2.97 -14.99
CA GLY A 73 -14.96 1.84 -15.50
C GLY A 73 -14.87 0.59 -14.62
N THR A 74 -15.23 -0.56 -15.21
CA THR A 74 -15.15 -1.88 -14.56
C THR A 74 -13.70 -2.40 -14.52
N ASN A 75 -12.90 -2.09 -15.54
CA ASN A 75 -11.53 -2.54 -15.69
C ASN A 75 -10.55 -1.37 -15.63
N PHE A 76 -9.25 -1.67 -15.62
CA PHE A 76 -8.23 -0.64 -15.80
C PHE A 76 -8.21 -0.12 -17.25
N GLU A 77 -8.37 1.19 -17.40
CA GLU A 77 -8.36 1.90 -18.69
C GLU A 77 -7.08 2.75 -18.82
N GLY A 78 -6.08 2.17 -19.48
CA GLY A 78 -4.76 2.77 -19.62
C GLY A 78 -4.62 3.77 -20.78
N SER A 79 -5.68 4.01 -21.59
CA SER A 79 -5.59 4.84 -22.81
C SER A 79 -5.21 6.30 -22.58
N THR A 80 -5.46 6.81 -21.38
CA THR A 80 -5.12 8.18 -20.94
C THR A 80 -3.93 8.22 -19.99
N CYS A 81 -3.22 7.10 -19.86
CA CYS A 81 -2.11 6.94 -18.92
C CYS A 81 -0.77 6.87 -19.66
N THR A 82 0.25 7.43 -19.04
CA THR A 82 1.64 7.30 -19.46
C THR A 82 2.41 6.58 -18.35
N PRO A 83 2.96 5.38 -18.62
CA PRO A 83 3.83 4.71 -17.67
C PRO A 83 5.09 5.55 -17.40
N THR A 84 5.43 5.76 -16.12
CA THR A 84 6.69 6.38 -15.69
C THR A 84 7.74 5.33 -15.33
N TYR A 85 7.29 4.13 -14.99
CA TYR A 85 8.12 2.96 -14.72
C TYR A 85 7.41 1.69 -15.16
N THR A 86 8.15 0.78 -15.80
CA THR A 86 7.65 -0.56 -16.21
C THR A 86 8.70 -1.63 -15.95
N ASN A 87 8.28 -2.76 -15.40
CA ASN A 87 9.09 -3.97 -15.24
C ASN A 87 8.18 -5.18 -15.34
N ALA A 88 8.28 -5.96 -16.44
CA ALA A 88 7.40 -7.10 -16.68
C ALA A 88 7.55 -8.22 -15.63
N ASP A 89 8.75 -8.41 -15.09
CA ASP A 89 9.02 -9.39 -14.03
C ASP A 89 8.68 -8.85 -12.64
N GLY A 90 8.46 -7.53 -12.55
CA GLY A 90 8.26 -6.79 -11.31
C GLY A 90 9.52 -6.62 -10.47
N VAL A 91 9.54 -5.60 -9.64
CA VAL A 91 10.60 -5.37 -8.65
C VAL A 91 10.00 -5.45 -7.26
N GLU A 92 10.64 -6.22 -6.38
CA GLU A 92 10.28 -6.29 -4.97
C GLU A 92 10.95 -5.15 -4.20
N ILE A 93 10.17 -4.42 -3.43
CA ILE A 93 10.64 -3.37 -2.54
C ILE A 93 10.03 -3.55 -1.16
N ASP A 94 10.82 -3.34 -0.11
CA ASP A 94 10.34 -3.26 1.26
C ASP A 94 10.02 -1.82 1.60
N VAL A 95 8.75 -1.46 1.51
CA VAL A 95 8.28 -0.10 1.77
C VAL A 95 8.31 0.27 3.26
N ALA A 96 8.57 -0.68 4.16
CA ALA A 96 8.82 -0.43 5.58
C ALA A 96 10.30 -0.16 5.88
N ALA A 97 11.22 -0.52 4.99
CA ALA A 97 12.68 -0.38 5.22
C ALA A 97 13.24 1.01 4.87
N GLY A 98 12.49 1.84 4.18
CA GLY A 98 12.92 3.17 3.76
C GLY A 98 12.96 3.36 2.25
N ALA A 99 13.70 4.39 1.80
CA ALA A 99 13.84 4.71 0.40
C ALA A 99 14.42 3.53 -0.39
N ALA A 100 13.73 3.13 -1.45
CA ALA A 100 14.18 2.12 -2.38
C ALA A 100 14.25 2.69 -3.80
N THR A 101 15.21 2.21 -4.59
CA THR A 101 15.29 2.53 -6.01
C THR A 101 14.66 1.40 -6.80
N LEU A 102 13.74 1.73 -7.71
CA LEU A 102 13.21 0.75 -8.65
C LEU A 102 14.29 0.40 -9.66
N THR A 103 14.74 -0.85 -9.64
CA THR A 103 15.80 -1.35 -10.52
C THR A 103 15.24 -2.35 -11.53
N GLY A 104 16.00 -2.64 -12.59
CA GLY A 104 15.68 -3.68 -13.56
C GLY A 104 14.49 -3.38 -14.48
N GLY A 105 13.95 -2.17 -14.44
CA GLY A 105 12.87 -1.72 -15.30
C GLY A 105 13.26 -0.58 -16.23
N THR A 106 12.28 -0.08 -16.97
CA THR A 106 12.40 1.10 -17.84
C THR A 106 11.67 2.27 -17.19
N SER A 107 12.39 3.39 -17.03
CA SER A 107 11.79 4.67 -16.59
C SER A 107 11.57 5.57 -17.80
N THR A 108 10.41 6.22 -17.87
CA THR A 108 10.02 7.11 -18.95
C THR A 108 9.50 8.41 -18.36
N ARG A 109 9.99 9.55 -18.88
CA ARG A 109 9.42 10.87 -18.53
C ARG A 109 8.10 11.03 -19.29
N PRO A 110 6.98 11.34 -18.62
CA PRO A 110 5.73 11.68 -19.29
C PRO A 110 5.87 12.95 -20.14
N ALA A 111 5.00 13.13 -21.13
CA ALA A 111 4.88 14.39 -21.86
C ALA A 111 4.54 15.54 -20.91
N SER A 112 4.86 16.78 -21.32
CA SER A 112 4.43 17.97 -20.59
C SER A 112 2.92 18.09 -20.65
N ASP A 113 2.27 17.94 -19.47
CA ASP A 113 0.81 17.95 -19.31
C ASP A 113 0.45 18.05 -17.82
N ILE A 114 -0.85 18.14 -17.55
CA ILE A 114 -1.43 18.09 -16.20
C ILE A 114 -2.03 16.71 -15.95
N TYR A 115 -1.56 16.03 -14.92
CA TYR A 115 -1.97 14.68 -14.56
C TYR A 115 -2.72 14.69 -13.23
N PRO A 116 -4.06 14.67 -13.24
CA PRO A 116 -4.87 14.63 -12.02
C PRO A 116 -4.92 13.24 -11.39
N HIS A 117 -4.39 12.22 -12.03
CA HIS A 117 -4.40 10.85 -11.52
C HIS A 117 -3.02 10.20 -11.63
N ALA A 118 -2.74 9.35 -10.65
CA ALA A 118 -1.60 8.43 -10.68
C ALA A 118 -2.10 6.99 -10.51
N TYR A 119 -1.32 6.01 -10.95
CA TYR A 119 -1.64 4.61 -10.77
C TYR A 119 -0.41 3.76 -10.48
N VAL A 120 -0.66 2.59 -9.89
CA VAL A 120 0.33 1.52 -9.69
C VAL A 120 -0.29 0.18 -10.00
N LYS A 121 0.44 -0.67 -10.74
CA LYS A 121 0.14 -2.09 -10.94
C LYS A 121 1.15 -2.91 -10.17
N MET A 122 0.68 -3.85 -9.38
CA MET A 122 1.52 -4.71 -8.55
C MET A 122 0.95 -6.12 -8.46
N ALA A 123 1.76 -7.07 -8.00
CA ALA A 123 1.24 -8.36 -7.59
C ALA A 123 0.29 -8.18 -6.39
N ASN A 124 -0.71 -9.04 -6.27
CA ASN A 124 -1.61 -9.05 -5.11
C ASN A 124 -1.03 -9.81 -3.90
N THR A 125 0.27 -10.05 -3.91
CA THR A 125 1.00 -10.80 -2.87
C THR A 125 1.93 -9.86 -2.14
N PHE A 126 1.88 -9.88 -0.80
CA PHE A 126 2.62 -9.01 0.10
C PHE A 126 3.49 -9.82 1.03
N GLY A 127 4.77 -9.42 1.19
CA GLY A 127 5.66 -9.98 2.20
C GLY A 127 5.58 -9.14 3.47
N LEU A 128 5.16 -9.72 4.58
CA LEU A 128 4.87 -9.02 5.82
C LEU A 128 5.68 -9.58 6.99
N LYS A 129 5.90 -8.75 8.00
CA LYS A 129 6.44 -9.12 9.31
C LYS A 129 6.04 -8.09 10.33
N GLY A 130 5.69 -8.51 11.53
CA GLY A 130 5.42 -7.57 12.60
C GLY A 130 5.13 -8.21 13.94
N SER A 131 5.08 -7.35 14.95
CA SER A 131 4.71 -7.71 16.31
C SER A 131 3.73 -6.68 16.87
N TYR A 132 2.94 -7.07 17.86
CA TYR A 132 2.02 -6.19 18.54
C TYR A 132 2.00 -6.46 20.04
N GLN A 133 2.04 -5.41 20.85
CA GLN A 133 1.87 -5.52 22.28
C GLN A 133 0.43 -5.21 22.65
N LEU A 134 -0.24 -6.19 23.26
CA LEU A 134 -1.59 -6.04 23.81
C LEU A 134 -1.54 -6.37 25.30
N ASN A 135 -1.86 -5.40 26.14
CA ASN A 135 -1.68 -5.47 27.59
C ASN A 135 -0.19 -5.78 27.93
N SER A 136 0.06 -6.82 28.71
CA SER A 136 1.42 -7.28 29.08
C SER A 136 2.01 -8.31 28.11
N ASN A 137 1.28 -8.75 27.08
CA ASN A 137 1.70 -9.80 26.18
C ASN A 137 2.20 -9.20 24.86
N THR A 138 3.33 -9.71 24.36
CA THR A 138 3.80 -9.46 23.01
C THR A 138 3.35 -10.59 22.11
N TYR A 139 2.77 -10.25 20.97
CA TYR A 139 2.37 -11.16 19.90
C TYR A 139 3.28 -10.93 18.72
N CYS A 140 3.77 -12.00 18.11
CA CYS A 140 4.66 -11.95 16.94
C CYS A 140 4.01 -12.67 15.77
N SER A 141 4.22 -12.19 14.53
CA SER A 141 3.79 -12.89 13.33
C SER A 141 4.56 -14.22 13.17
N LYS A 142 3.87 -15.28 12.82
CA LYS A 142 4.42 -16.55 12.36
C LYS A 142 4.46 -16.61 10.84
N SER A 143 5.12 -17.61 10.29
CA SER A 143 5.26 -17.79 8.83
C SER A 143 3.95 -18.02 8.07
N ASP A 144 2.86 -18.34 8.77
CA ASP A 144 1.50 -18.49 8.23
C ASP A 144 0.60 -17.25 8.50
N GLY A 145 1.16 -16.18 9.06
CA GLY A 145 0.42 -14.97 9.44
C GLY A 145 -0.33 -15.08 10.76
N THR A 146 -0.39 -16.25 11.40
CA THR A 146 -0.99 -16.38 12.74
C THR A 146 -0.11 -15.73 13.80
N ALA A 147 -0.69 -15.39 14.95
CA ALA A 147 0.03 -14.78 16.05
C ALA A 147 0.66 -15.84 16.98
N ASP A 148 1.92 -15.60 17.37
CA ASP A 148 2.60 -16.29 18.46
C ASP A 148 2.57 -15.42 19.72
N ALA A 149 2.05 -15.97 20.83
CA ALA A 149 1.97 -15.30 22.13
C ALA A 149 3.02 -15.81 23.12
N THR A 150 3.99 -16.61 22.65
CA THR A 150 5.07 -17.13 23.53
C THR A 150 5.91 -15.97 24.06
N PRO A 151 6.15 -15.89 25.39
CA PRO A 151 7.00 -14.85 25.94
C PRO A 151 8.38 -14.80 25.28
N GLY A 152 8.78 -13.62 24.80
CA GLY A 152 10.04 -13.43 24.09
C GLY A 152 10.02 -13.92 22.63
N CYS A 153 8.85 -14.10 22.03
CA CYS A 153 8.72 -14.48 20.61
C CYS A 153 9.48 -13.51 19.68
N THR A 154 9.87 -14.02 18.54
CA THR A 154 10.46 -13.23 17.46
C THR A 154 9.57 -13.28 16.23
N ALA A 155 9.20 -12.11 15.72
CA ALA A 155 8.36 -12.01 14.51
C ALA A 155 9.03 -12.67 13.31
N GLN A 156 8.26 -13.45 12.56
CA GLN A 156 8.67 -14.15 11.36
C GLN A 156 8.05 -13.48 10.12
N ASN A 157 8.75 -13.60 8.99
CA ASN A 157 8.20 -13.21 7.70
C ASN A 157 7.06 -14.15 7.31
N PHE A 158 5.99 -13.59 6.77
CA PHE A 158 4.92 -14.36 6.13
C PHE A 158 4.51 -13.69 4.82
N THR A 159 3.80 -14.44 4.00
CA THR A 159 3.28 -13.95 2.71
C THR A 159 1.77 -14.00 2.75
N GLU A 160 1.14 -12.88 2.38
CA GLU A 160 -0.29 -12.78 2.19
C GLU A 160 -0.62 -12.60 0.73
N THR A 161 -1.67 -13.29 0.26
CA THR A 161 -2.24 -13.09 -1.07
C THR A 161 -3.62 -12.47 -0.92
N LEU A 162 -3.76 -11.22 -1.34
CA LEU A 162 -5.01 -10.48 -1.28
C LEU A 162 -5.95 -10.95 -2.40
N ARG A 163 -7.07 -11.57 -2.03
CA ARG A 163 -8.08 -12.09 -2.97
C ARG A 163 -9.41 -11.40 -2.85
N SER A 164 -9.61 -10.61 -1.80
CA SER A 164 -10.84 -9.90 -1.50
C SER A 164 -10.55 -8.78 -0.51
N PHE A 165 -11.09 -7.60 -0.71
CA PHE A 165 -10.99 -6.49 0.25
C PHE A 165 -11.92 -6.68 1.46
N SER A 166 -12.93 -7.55 1.37
CA SER A 166 -13.77 -7.92 2.52
C SER A 166 -13.11 -8.91 3.48
N GLY A 167 -11.90 -9.38 3.17
CA GLY A 167 -11.19 -10.41 3.92
C GLY A 167 -11.76 -11.82 3.73
N ARG A 168 -12.79 -11.98 2.91
CA ARG A 168 -13.43 -13.27 2.62
C ARG A 168 -13.51 -13.49 1.12
N CYS A 169 -12.95 -14.60 0.68
CA CYS A 169 -13.15 -15.06 -0.67
C CYS A 169 -14.11 -16.27 -0.64
N SER A 170 -15.35 -16.06 -1.02
CA SER A 170 -16.42 -17.07 -0.95
C SER A 170 -17.03 -17.32 -2.33
N ASN A 171 -17.70 -18.44 -2.48
CA ASN A 171 -18.49 -18.74 -3.68
C ASN A 171 -20.00 -18.74 -3.31
N PRO A 172 -20.86 -17.90 -3.95
CA PRO A 172 -20.51 -17.00 -5.05
C PRO A 172 -19.64 -15.82 -4.61
N TYR A 173 -18.73 -15.41 -5.50
CA TYR A 173 -17.87 -14.24 -5.28
C TYR A 173 -18.67 -12.96 -5.48
N ASN A 174 -18.55 -12.03 -4.55
CA ASN A 174 -19.09 -10.70 -4.72
C ASN A 174 -18.06 -9.81 -5.43
N THR A 175 -18.36 -9.34 -6.63
CA THR A 175 -17.44 -8.49 -7.41
C THR A 175 -17.13 -7.15 -6.74
N ASP A 176 -17.92 -6.70 -5.77
CA ASP A 176 -17.62 -5.52 -4.97
C ASP A 176 -16.47 -5.78 -3.99
N ASP A 177 -16.25 -7.04 -3.60
CA ASP A 177 -15.10 -7.43 -2.79
C ASP A 177 -13.77 -7.33 -3.54
N ALA A 178 -13.79 -7.21 -4.88
CA ALA A 178 -12.61 -6.89 -5.70
C ALA A 178 -12.30 -5.39 -5.78
N LYS A 179 -13.07 -4.54 -5.11
CA LYS A 179 -12.97 -3.09 -5.20
C LYS A 179 -12.83 -2.48 -3.81
N ALA A 180 -11.96 -1.49 -3.68
CA ALA A 180 -11.88 -0.64 -2.51
C ALA A 180 -11.71 0.82 -2.93
N SER A 181 -12.15 1.73 -2.07
CA SER A 181 -11.92 3.15 -2.24
C SER A 181 -11.84 3.81 -0.87
N GLU A 182 -10.89 4.75 -0.74
CA GLU A 182 -10.63 5.48 0.50
C GLU A 182 -10.27 6.93 0.19
N VAL A 183 -10.77 7.87 1.01
CA VAL A 183 -10.38 9.27 0.94
C VAL A 183 -9.16 9.47 1.83
N LEU A 184 -8.06 9.93 1.23
CA LEU A 184 -6.79 10.22 1.87
C LEU A 184 -6.52 11.73 1.82
N THR A 185 -5.50 12.18 2.53
CA THR A 185 -5.08 13.59 2.50
C THR A 185 -4.68 14.04 1.08
N GLU A 186 -3.97 13.18 0.35
CA GLU A 186 -3.44 13.46 -0.98
C GLU A 186 -4.45 13.23 -2.11
N GLY A 187 -5.65 12.74 -1.79
CA GLY A 187 -6.69 12.48 -2.77
C GLY A 187 -7.55 11.27 -2.44
N THR A 188 -8.28 10.79 -3.44
CA THR A 188 -9.08 9.56 -3.29
C THR A 188 -8.37 8.40 -3.95
N MET A 189 -7.99 7.40 -3.15
CA MET A 189 -7.45 6.14 -3.64
C MET A 189 -8.59 5.20 -4.01
N SER A 190 -8.47 4.56 -5.16
CA SER A 190 -9.29 3.44 -5.59
C SER A 190 -8.39 2.24 -5.87
N ALA A 191 -8.82 1.05 -5.52
CA ALA A 191 -8.07 -0.18 -5.77
C ALA A 191 -8.97 -1.24 -6.40
N ARG A 192 -8.36 -2.09 -7.23
CA ARG A 192 -9.02 -3.24 -7.86
C ARG A 192 -8.12 -4.46 -7.83
N LEU A 193 -8.69 -5.56 -7.40
CA LEU A 193 -8.13 -6.89 -7.62
C LEU A 193 -8.46 -7.32 -9.05
N THR A 194 -7.46 -7.77 -9.78
CA THR A 194 -7.58 -8.09 -11.20
C THR A 194 -6.86 -9.39 -11.54
N ASN A 195 -7.19 -9.96 -12.69
CA ASN A 195 -6.38 -11.00 -13.32
C ASN A 195 -5.12 -10.40 -14.00
N SER A 196 -4.32 -11.24 -14.67
CA SER A 196 -3.10 -10.83 -15.38
C SER A 196 -3.33 -9.90 -16.58
N SER A 197 -4.56 -9.80 -17.07
CA SER A 197 -4.95 -8.85 -18.14
C SER A 197 -5.55 -7.55 -17.60
N TYR A 198 -5.46 -7.33 -16.30
CA TYR A 198 -6.01 -6.16 -15.59
C TYR A 198 -7.55 -6.01 -15.71
N VAL A 199 -8.23 -7.11 -15.94
CA VAL A 199 -9.68 -7.21 -15.83
C VAL A 199 -10.05 -7.46 -14.38
N THR A 200 -11.04 -6.75 -13.86
CA THR A 200 -11.50 -6.89 -12.46
C THR A 200 -11.86 -8.35 -12.18
N ALA A 201 -11.35 -8.88 -11.07
CA ALA A 201 -11.62 -10.26 -10.66
C ALA A 201 -13.12 -10.50 -10.42
N THR A 202 -13.60 -11.63 -10.89
CA THR A 202 -14.98 -12.10 -10.71
C THR A 202 -15.07 -13.32 -9.82
N ASP A 203 -13.96 -13.79 -9.34
CA ASP A 203 -13.80 -14.89 -8.40
C ASP A 203 -12.50 -14.72 -7.58
N CYS A 204 -12.08 -15.76 -6.85
CA CYS A 204 -10.91 -15.74 -5.95
C CYS A 204 -9.57 -15.93 -6.66
N ASP A 205 -9.48 -15.72 -7.95
CA ASP A 205 -8.29 -15.98 -8.79
C ASP A 205 -7.46 -14.72 -9.11
N ALA A 206 -7.76 -13.60 -8.47
CA ALA A 206 -6.97 -12.39 -8.64
C ALA A 206 -5.47 -12.67 -8.48
N THR A 207 -4.68 -12.13 -9.40
CA THR A 207 -3.21 -12.25 -9.43
C THR A 207 -2.52 -10.89 -9.30
N HIS A 208 -3.26 -9.81 -9.53
CA HIS A 208 -2.75 -8.44 -9.52
C HIS A 208 -3.64 -7.51 -8.70
N LEU A 209 -3.02 -6.44 -8.25
CA LEU A 209 -3.68 -5.28 -7.64
C LEU A 209 -3.36 -4.05 -8.48
N VAL A 210 -4.39 -3.30 -8.85
CA VAL A 210 -4.24 -1.97 -9.45
C VAL A 210 -4.76 -0.93 -8.47
N GLY A 211 -3.89 -0.01 -8.08
CA GLY A 211 -4.25 1.20 -7.33
C GLY A 211 -4.28 2.41 -8.25
N ALA A 212 -5.27 3.29 -8.09
CA ALA A 212 -5.30 4.60 -8.71
C ALA A 212 -5.62 5.66 -7.66
N LEU A 213 -4.90 6.78 -7.73
CA LEU A 213 -5.08 7.92 -6.85
C LEU A 213 -5.59 9.11 -7.67
N ALA A 214 -6.79 9.59 -7.37
CA ALA A 214 -7.28 10.87 -7.82
C ALA A 214 -6.66 11.95 -6.91
N LEU A 215 -5.67 12.67 -7.43
CA LEU A 215 -4.83 13.60 -6.68
C LEU A 215 -5.60 14.87 -6.30
N THR A 216 -5.49 15.33 -5.06
CA THR A 216 -5.99 16.65 -4.64
C THR A 216 -5.27 17.76 -5.39
N ASN A 217 -3.97 17.63 -5.59
CA ASN A 217 -3.15 18.52 -6.39
C ASN A 217 -2.59 17.74 -7.57
N SER A 218 -2.96 18.12 -8.79
CA SER A 218 -2.47 17.48 -10.00
C SER A 218 -0.95 17.58 -10.12
N VAL A 219 -0.32 16.53 -10.65
CA VAL A 219 1.09 16.56 -11.06
C VAL A 219 1.19 17.31 -12.37
N VAL A 220 1.97 18.39 -12.40
CA VAL A 220 2.22 19.20 -13.62
C VAL A 220 3.62 18.88 -14.12
N ILE A 221 3.71 18.25 -15.28
CA ILE A 221 4.99 17.98 -15.97
C ILE A 221 5.24 19.09 -16.97
N ASP A 222 6.32 19.81 -16.82
CA ASP A 222 6.76 20.86 -17.74
C ASP A 222 8.27 20.77 -17.99
N ASP A 223 8.82 21.68 -18.80
CA ASP A 223 10.23 21.64 -19.20
C ASP A 223 11.21 21.78 -18.01
N SER A 224 10.74 22.26 -16.87
CA SER A 224 11.55 22.39 -15.64
C SER A 224 11.55 21.13 -14.78
N THR A 225 10.63 20.18 -15.03
CA THR A 225 10.50 18.94 -14.24
C THR A 225 11.67 18.01 -14.54
N ALA A 226 12.53 17.78 -13.56
CA ALA A 226 13.68 16.88 -13.65
C ALA A 226 13.36 15.44 -13.31
N GLY A 227 12.38 15.21 -12.40
CA GLY A 227 12.00 13.87 -12.00
C GLY A 227 10.69 13.81 -11.22
N LEU A 228 10.23 12.57 -11.02
CA LEU A 228 9.06 12.22 -10.20
C LEU A 228 9.51 11.29 -9.08
N GLU A 229 9.18 11.65 -7.87
CA GLU A 229 9.38 10.83 -6.68
C GLU A 229 8.04 10.30 -6.18
N VAL A 230 7.99 9.02 -5.85
CA VAL A 230 6.83 8.38 -5.22
C VAL A 230 7.23 7.88 -3.86
N GLN A 231 6.52 8.35 -2.84
CA GLN A 231 6.71 7.95 -1.46
C GLN A 231 5.56 7.05 -1.01
N PHE A 232 5.86 5.85 -0.51
CA PHE A 232 4.89 4.99 0.14
C PHE A 232 4.97 5.17 1.66
N THR A 233 3.81 5.29 2.29
CA THR A 233 3.68 5.38 3.75
C THR A 233 2.90 4.20 4.29
N VAL A 234 3.49 3.50 5.27
CA VAL A 234 2.88 2.39 6.02
C VAL A 234 2.82 2.69 7.53
N SER A 235 3.11 3.94 7.92
CA SER A 235 3.05 4.39 9.32
C SER A 235 1.62 4.38 9.82
N ASN A 236 1.38 3.73 10.97
CA ASN A 236 0.05 3.51 11.55
C ASN A 236 -0.95 2.84 10.57
N SER A 237 -0.41 2.14 9.57
CA SER A 237 -1.14 1.41 8.53
C SER A 237 -0.28 0.22 8.08
N GLY A 238 -0.52 -0.33 6.89
CA GLY A 238 0.33 -1.39 6.33
C GLY A 238 0.13 -2.77 6.95
N MET A 239 -0.18 -2.89 8.21
CA MET A 239 -0.48 -4.17 8.84
C MET A 239 -1.74 -4.09 9.70
N THR A 240 -2.63 -5.07 9.52
CA THR A 240 -3.85 -5.24 10.30
C THR A 240 -3.60 -6.27 11.40
N ILE A 241 -3.97 -5.92 12.63
CA ILE A 241 -3.95 -6.81 13.80
C ILE A 241 -5.37 -7.33 14.02
N ILE A 242 -5.58 -8.63 13.84
CA ILE A 242 -6.92 -9.25 13.88
C ILE A 242 -7.07 -10.06 15.18
N PRO A 243 -8.12 -9.79 15.99
CA PRO A 243 -8.39 -10.56 17.22
C PRO A 243 -8.97 -11.93 16.90
N THR A 244 -8.73 -12.92 17.80
CA THR A 244 -9.33 -14.27 17.70
C THR A 244 -10.68 -14.40 18.34
N ASN A 245 -11.02 -13.51 19.27
CA ASN A 245 -12.20 -13.62 20.08
C ASN A 245 -13.01 -12.33 20.14
N ASN A 246 -14.27 -12.47 20.49
CA ASN A 246 -15.23 -11.38 20.56
C ASN A 246 -14.91 -10.33 21.65
N ASN A 247 -13.92 -10.55 22.49
CA ASN A 247 -13.52 -9.61 23.55
C ASN A 247 -12.31 -8.75 23.16
N GLY A 248 -11.69 -8.99 21.99
CA GLY A 248 -10.52 -8.22 21.53
C GLY A 248 -9.26 -8.34 22.38
N ASN A 249 -9.19 -9.34 23.25
CA ASN A 249 -8.12 -9.48 24.25
C ASN A 249 -6.98 -10.40 23.81
N VAL A 250 -7.09 -11.01 22.63
CA VAL A 250 -6.11 -11.96 22.09
C VAL A 250 -5.92 -11.67 20.60
N VAL A 251 -4.68 -11.44 20.20
CA VAL A 251 -4.32 -11.35 18.78
C VAL A 251 -4.31 -12.74 18.17
N GLY A 252 -5.02 -12.90 17.07
CA GLY A 252 -5.09 -14.17 16.33
C GLY A 252 -4.26 -14.20 15.08
N GLN A 253 -4.23 -13.09 14.36
CA GLN A 253 -3.63 -13.02 13.04
C GLN A 253 -3.07 -11.63 12.74
N PHE A 254 -2.05 -11.60 11.92
CA PHE A 254 -1.51 -10.43 11.23
C PHE A 254 -1.89 -10.54 9.75
N ALA A 255 -2.32 -9.44 9.16
CA ALA A 255 -2.68 -9.36 7.75
C ALA A 255 -2.18 -8.05 7.15
N GLY A 256 -2.16 -7.93 5.82
CA GLY A 256 -1.88 -6.68 5.13
C GLY A 256 -2.91 -5.60 5.45
N GLY A 257 -2.45 -4.40 5.63
CA GLY A 257 -3.24 -3.21 5.81
C GLY A 257 -3.04 -2.22 4.64
N PRO A 258 -3.77 -1.11 4.63
CA PRO A 258 -3.64 -0.09 3.59
C PRO A 258 -2.26 0.58 3.65
N PHE A 259 -1.81 1.07 2.52
CA PHE A 259 -0.66 1.96 2.40
C PHE A 259 -1.05 3.18 1.56
N GLN A 260 -0.32 4.27 1.70
CA GLN A 260 -0.55 5.51 0.96
C GLN A 260 0.62 5.76 0.02
N ALA A 261 0.36 6.42 -1.12
CA ALA A 261 1.38 6.87 -2.04
C ALA A 261 1.27 8.40 -2.21
N VAL A 262 2.38 9.09 -2.05
CA VAL A 262 2.51 10.54 -2.26
C VAL A 262 3.44 10.77 -3.45
N PHE A 263 3.07 11.68 -4.32
CA PHE A 263 3.81 12.02 -5.53
C PHE A 263 4.39 13.42 -5.40
N SER A 264 5.69 13.57 -5.65
CA SER A 264 6.37 14.86 -5.66
C SER A 264 7.29 15.01 -6.87
N LEU A 265 7.39 16.24 -7.38
CA LEU A 265 8.26 16.60 -8.50
C LEU A 265 9.54 17.27 -7.98
N TYR A 266 10.64 17.16 -8.72
CA TYR A 266 11.87 17.90 -8.48
C TYR A 266 12.58 18.30 -9.79
#